data_173186375be229818f6c1671143d3743
#
_entry.id   173186375be229818f6c1671143d3743
#
_cell.length_a   1.000
_cell.length_b   1.000
_cell.length_c   1.000
_cell.angle_alpha   90.00
_cell.angle_beta   90.00
_cell.angle_gamma   90.00
#
_symmetry.space_group_name_H-M   'P 1'
#
loop_
_entity.id
_entity.type
_entity.pdbx_description
1 polymer ?
#
loop_
_entity_poly.entity_id
_entity_poly.type
_entity_poly.pdbx_seq_one_letter_code
_entity_poly.pdbx_strand_id
1 'polypeptide(L)'
;MDSIRVSEAPDPSSILGEATKKIVMFYAYVLKSINHDFYYKGHCENLNERLLQHNSGMTDSIRPYIPFRIVYSEQFNTREDAIKREKYFKSAAGRRFLKAKLNS
;
A
#
# COMPACT_ATOMS: atom_id res chain seq x y z
N MET A 1 2.46 -11.02 -3.14
CA MET A 1 2.59 -10.96 -2.59
C MET A 1 2.89 -11.41 -1.92
N ASP A 2 3.16 -11.49 -1.63
CA ASP A 2 3.39 -11.93 -0.95
C ASP A 2 4.00 -11.98 -0.20
N SER A 3 4.34 -11.90 0.06
CA SER A 3 4.89 -11.99 0.69
C SER A 3 5.22 -11.90 1.56
N ILE A 4 5.25 -11.75 1.86
CA ILE A 4 5.57 -11.64 2.67
C ILE A 4 5.79 -11.99 3.49
N ARG A 5 5.82 -12.46 3.72
CA ARG A 5 5.97 -12.84 4.58
C ARG A 5 6.82 -12.98 5.10
N VAL A 6 7.11 -12.96 5.21
CA VAL A 6 7.74 -13.01 5.67
C VAL A 6 8.18 -12.91 6.52
N SER A 7 8.09 -12.74 6.81
CA SER A 7 8.46 -12.60 7.57
C SER A 7 8.68 -12.91 8.42
N GLU A 8 8.63 -13.25 8.64
CA GLU A 8 8.85 -13.59 9.39
C GLU A 8 9.64 -13.83 9.97
N ALA A 9 9.83 -13.87 10.08
CA ALA A 9 10.52 -14.09 10.59
C ALA A 9 11.08 -14.20 11.29
N PRO A 10 11.28 -14.28 11.55
CA PRO A 10 11.92 -14.36 12.32
C PRO A 10 12.66 -14.38 12.95
N ASP A 11 12.93 -14.46 13.11
CA ASP A 11 13.65 -14.58 13.74
C ASP A 11 14.11 -14.17 14.49
N PRO A 12 14.03 -14.30 14.97
CA PRO A 12 14.33 -13.86 15.90
C PRO A 12 15.46 -13.62 16.34
N SER A 13 15.72 -14.04 16.30
CA SER A 13 16.54 -13.94 16.70
C SER A 13 17.31 -13.22 16.63
N SER A 14 17.32 -13.16 16.19
CA SER A 14 17.93 -12.58 16.13
C SER A 14 18.36 -11.81 16.55
N ILE A 15 18.13 -11.73 16.91
CA ILE A 15 18.39 -11.16 17.48
C ILE A 15 19.27 -10.51 17.69
N LEU A 16 19.45 -10.74 17.78
CA LEU A 16 20.34 -10.35 18.21
C LEU A 16 20.60 -9.02 18.17
N GLY A 17 21.23 -8.63 18.56
CA GLY A 17 21.51 -7.36 18.82
C GLY A 17 21.46 -6.46 17.71
N GLU A 18 21.94 -6.78 16.69
CA GLU A 18 21.98 -5.94 15.71
C GLU A 18 20.77 -5.61 15.25
N ALA A 19 19.98 -6.22 15.66
CA ALA A 19 18.70 -5.94 15.33
C ALA A 19 18.32 -4.57 15.58
N THR A 20 19.10 -3.84 16.14
CA THR A 20 18.75 -2.48 16.33
C THR A 20 18.47 -1.81 15.04
N LYS A 21 18.98 -2.33 13.95
CA LYS A 21 18.71 -1.70 12.71
C LYS A 21 17.43 -2.24 12.16
N LYS A 22 16.41 -1.47 12.17
CA LYS A 22 15.13 -1.88 11.67
C LYS A 22 14.99 -1.48 10.22
N ILE A 23 14.66 -2.40 9.37
CA ILE A 23 14.45 -2.10 7.97
C ILE A 23 13.00 -1.75 7.78
N VAL A 24 12.75 -0.51 7.34
CA VAL A 24 11.40 -0.04 7.12
C VAL A 24 11.23 0.20 5.63
N MET A 25 10.19 -0.38 5.07
CA MET A 25 9.88 -0.20 3.66
C MET A 25 8.61 0.63 3.55
N PHE A 26 8.49 1.34 2.43
CA PHE A 26 7.32 2.17 2.19
C PHE A 26 6.67 1.70 0.90
N TYR A 27 5.37 1.93 0.78
CA TYR A 27 4.60 1.43 -0.35
C TYR A 27 3.72 2.52 -0.91
N ALA A 28 3.66 2.61 -2.24
CA ALA A 28 2.62 3.38 -2.90
C ALA A 28 1.58 2.36 -3.35
N TYR A 29 0.33 2.57 -3.04
CA TYR A 29 -0.69 1.56 -3.28
C TYR A 29 -1.92 2.13 -3.93
N VAL A 30 -2.69 1.24 -4.54
CA VAL A 30 -3.98 1.59 -5.12
C VAL A 30 -5.00 0.61 -4.57
N LEU A 31 -6.06 1.15 -3.99
CA LEU A 31 -7.18 0.36 -3.51
C LEU A 31 -8.34 0.53 -4.47
N LYS A 32 -9.16 -0.48 -4.61
CA LYS A 32 -10.38 -0.38 -5.37
C LYS A 32 -11.56 -0.81 -4.51
N SER A 33 -12.62 -0.02 -4.53
CA SER A 33 -13.85 -0.41 -3.86
C SER A 33 -14.39 -1.69 -4.50
N ILE A 34 -14.88 -2.60 -3.69
CA ILE A 34 -15.43 -3.84 -4.18
C ILE A 34 -16.78 -3.62 -4.84
N ASN A 35 -17.55 -2.68 -4.33
CA ASN A 35 -18.91 -2.44 -4.80
C ASN A 35 -19.08 -1.22 -5.70
N HIS A 36 -18.03 -0.42 -5.87
CA HIS A 36 -18.13 0.81 -6.64
C HIS A 36 -16.94 0.96 -7.57
N ASP A 37 -17.10 1.76 -8.62
CA ASP A 37 -16.00 2.04 -9.53
C ASP A 37 -15.20 3.22 -8.97
N PHE A 38 -14.53 2.98 -7.86
CA PHE A 38 -13.80 4.01 -7.14
C PHE A 38 -12.44 3.48 -6.72
N TYR A 39 -11.40 4.29 -6.96
CA TYR A 39 -10.04 3.93 -6.62
C TYR A 39 -9.46 4.95 -5.65
N TYR A 40 -8.64 4.48 -4.71
CA TYR A 40 -7.95 5.34 -3.77
C TYR A 40 -6.46 5.08 -3.88
N LYS A 41 -5.66 6.14 -3.99
CA LYS A 41 -4.21 6.04 -4.09
C LYS A 41 -3.61 6.63 -2.83
N GLY A 42 -2.60 5.96 -2.28
CA GLY A 42 -1.95 6.43 -1.08
C GLY A 42 -0.57 5.85 -0.91
N HIS A 43 0.03 6.13 0.24
CA HIS A 43 1.31 5.52 0.61
C HIS A 43 1.24 5.11 2.07
N CYS A 44 2.07 4.14 2.46
CA CYS A 44 2.07 3.65 3.82
C CYS A 44 3.31 2.81 4.10
N GLU A 45 3.47 2.41 5.35
CA GLU A 45 4.53 1.50 5.76
C GLU A 45 4.04 0.06 5.87
N ASN A 46 2.75 -0.13 6.11
CA ASN A 46 2.19 -1.47 6.28
C ASN A 46 0.89 -1.55 5.50
N LEU A 47 0.91 -2.30 4.40
CA LEU A 47 -0.25 -2.38 3.53
C LEU A 47 -1.46 -3.01 4.20
N ASN A 48 -1.25 -4.11 4.92
CA ASN A 48 -2.38 -4.81 5.55
C ASN A 48 -3.04 -3.96 6.60
N GLU A 49 -2.23 -3.31 7.42
CA GLU A 49 -2.76 -2.45 8.47
C GLU A 49 -3.52 -1.28 7.88
N ARG A 50 -2.97 -0.68 6.83
CA ARG A 50 -3.62 0.47 6.21
C ARG A 50 -4.94 0.05 5.57
N LEU A 51 -4.98 -1.13 4.95
CA LEU A 51 -6.22 -1.61 4.36
C LEU A 51 -7.29 -1.81 5.44
N LEU A 52 -6.90 -2.37 6.58
CA LEU A 52 -7.83 -2.53 7.69
C LEU A 52 -8.34 -1.19 8.19
N GLN A 53 -7.47 -0.20 8.27
CA GLN A 53 -7.86 1.14 8.71
C GLN A 53 -8.89 1.75 7.76
N HIS A 54 -8.64 1.63 6.46
CA HIS A 54 -9.58 2.18 5.47
C HIS A 54 -10.92 1.45 5.53
N ASN A 55 -10.89 0.12 5.66
CA ASN A 55 -12.13 -0.65 5.69
C ASN A 55 -12.90 -0.51 7.01
N SER A 56 -12.24 0.02 8.05
CA SER A 56 -12.93 0.24 9.31
C SER A 56 -13.68 1.57 9.34
N GLY A 57 -13.57 2.36 8.26
CA GLY A 57 -14.29 3.63 8.19
C GLY A 57 -13.57 4.78 8.85
N MET A 58 -12.26 4.67 9.08
CA MET A 58 -11.51 5.73 9.74
C MET A 58 -11.28 6.94 8.86
N THR A 59 -11.40 6.79 7.55
CA THR A 59 -11.24 7.90 6.62
C THR A 59 -12.61 8.28 6.07
N ASP A 60 -13.12 9.44 6.50
CA ASP A 60 -14.48 9.83 6.18
C ASP A 60 -14.75 9.94 4.68
N SER A 61 -13.79 10.45 3.93
CA SER A 61 -14.01 10.72 2.50
C SER A 61 -14.22 9.45 1.68
N ILE A 62 -13.74 8.33 2.16
CA ILE A 62 -13.86 7.07 1.41
C ILE A 62 -14.81 6.08 2.08
N ARG A 63 -15.39 6.48 3.22
CA ARG A 63 -16.28 5.59 3.97
C ARG A 63 -17.43 5.02 3.12
N PRO A 64 -18.08 5.81 2.26
CA PRO A 64 -19.18 5.28 1.45
C PRO A 64 -18.77 4.20 0.47
N TYR A 65 -17.49 4.03 0.23
CA TYR A 65 -17.00 3.11 -0.79
C TYR A 65 -16.38 1.83 -0.23
N ILE A 66 -16.36 1.68 1.10
CA ILE A 66 -15.81 0.45 1.67
C ILE A 66 -16.78 -0.69 1.38
N PRO A 67 -16.28 -1.92 1.31
CA PRO A 67 -14.89 -2.31 1.55
C PRO A 67 -14.02 -2.16 0.31
N PHE A 68 -12.71 -2.07 0.59
CA PHE A 68 -11.70 -1.93 -0.46
C PHE A 68 -10.82 -3.18 -0.49
N ARG A 69 -10.15 -3.36 -1.62
CA ARG A 69 -9.08 -4.35 -1.72
C ARG A 69 -7.90 -3.69 -2.39
N ILE A 70 -6.70 -4.22 -2.13
CA ILE A 70 -5.48 -3.72 -2.75
C ILE A 70 -5.39 -4.32 -4.13
N VAL A 71 -5.36 -3.47 -5.18
CA VAL A 71 -5.28 -3.96 -6.56
C VAL A 71 -3.89 -3.74 -7.15
N TYR A 72 -3.06 -2.88 -6.52
CA TYR A 72 -1.72 -2.65 -7.02
C TYR A 72 -0.90 -1.98 -5.93
N SER A 73 0.38 -2.32 -5.85
CA SER A 73 1.29 -1.65 -4.92
C SER A 73 2.71 -1.75 -5.44
N GLU A 74 3.56 -0.80 -5.01
CA GLU A 74 4.98 -0.80 -5.31
C GLU A 74 5.72 -0.50 -4.03
N GLN A 75 6.89 -1.10 -3.86
CA GLN A 75 7.69 -0.99 -2.65
C GLN A 75 8.85 -0.03 -2.88
N PHE A 76 9.13 0.79 -1.88
CA PHE A 76 10.21 1.78 -1.95
C PHE A 76 11.00 1.77 -0.67
N ASN A 77 12.26 2.21 -0.76
CA ASN A 77 13.13 2.29 0.39
C ASN A 77 12.92 3.55 1.22
N THR A 78 12.34 4.58 0.63
CA THR A 78 12.12 5.84 1.33
C THR A 78 10.67 6.29 1.22
N ARG A 79 10.26 7.09 2.19
CA ARG A 79 8.92 7.65 2.18
C ARG A 79 8.75 8.62 1.01
N GLU A 80 9.80 9.39 0.72
CA GLU A 80 9.73 10.36 -0.37
C GLU A 80 9.45 9.71 -1.70
N ASP A 81 10.06 8.56 -1.95
CA ASP A 81 9.81 7.86 -3.21
C ASP A 81 8.38 7.34 -3.29
N ALA A 82 7.86 6.84 -2.18
CA ALA A 82 6.48 6.37 -2.13
C ALA A 82 5.51 7.52 -2.37
N ILE A 83 5.78 8.68 -1.77
CA ILE A 83 4.94 9.85 -1.95
C ILE A 83 4.97 10.33 -3.41
N LYS A 84 6.15 10.32 -4.03
CA LYS A 84 6.26 10.72 -5.42
C LYS A 84 5.44 9.80 -6.31
N ARG A 85 5.48 8.51 -6.03
CA ARG A 85 4.74 7.56 -6.83
C ARG A 85 3.24 7.71 -6.62
N GLU A 86 2.82 7.98 -5.39
CA GLU A 86 1.42 8.25 -5.12
C GLU A 86 0.93 9.44 -5.94
N LYS A 87 1.73 10.51 -5.97
CA LYS A 87 1.36 11.68 -6.76
C LYS A 87 1.29 11.35 -8.25
N TYR A 88 2.21 10.51 -8.72
CA TYR A 88 2.18 10.08 -10.10
C TYR A 88 0.89 9.32 -10.40
N PHE A 89 0.47 8.44 -9.50
CA PHE A 89 -0.77 7.68 -9.70
C PHE A 89 -1.98 8.59 -9.82
N LYS A 90 -1.93 9.76 -9.22
CA LYS A 90 -3.04 10.71 -9.27
C LYS A 90 -3.00 11.59 -10.49
N SER A 91 -1.89 11.59 -11.23
CA SER A 91 -1.75 12.38 -12.44
C SER A 91 -2.45 11.68 -13.60
N ALA A 92 -2.65 12.41 -14.71
CA ALA A 92 -3.26 11.83 -15.90
C ALA A 92 -2.44 10.66 -16.43
N ALA A 93 -1.10 10.83 -16.46
CA ALA A 93 -0.21 9.78 -16.95
C ALA A 93 -0.28 8.55 -16.03
N GLY A 94 -0.31 8.79 -14.73
CA GLY A 94 -0.38 7.70 -13.77
C GLY A 94 -1.70 6.94 -13.85
N ARG A 95 -2.79 7.66 -14.06
CA ARG A 95 -4.09 7.00 -14.22
C ARG A 95 -4.11 6.12 -15.46
N ARG A 96 -3.48 6.57 -16.56
CA ARG A 96 -3.38 5.75 -17.75
C ARG A 96 -2.51 4.52 -17.49
N PHE A 97 -1.41 4.70 -16.76
CA PHE A 97 -0.53 3.59 -16.39
C PHE A 97 -1.30 2.54 -15.58
N LEU A 98 -2.06 2.99 -14.58
CA LEU A 98 -2.82 2.07 -13.75
C LEU A 98 -3.92 1.38 -14.53
N LYS A 99 -4.58 2.09 -15.42
CA LYS A 99 -5.63 1.50 -16.22
C LYS A 99 -5.08 0.36 -17.06
N ALA A 100 -3.91 0.56 -17.67
CA ALA A 100 -3.27 -0.48 -18.45
C ALA A 100 -2.87 -1.66 -17.59
N LYS A 101 -2.33 -1.39 -16.39
CA LYS A 101 -1.90 -2.46 -15.49
C LYS A 101 -3.09 -3.26 -14.97
N LEU A 102 -4.16 -2.60 -14.61
CA LEU A 102 -5.29 -3.26 -13.95
C LEU A 102 -6.22 -3.95 -14.94
N ASN A 103 -6.17 -3.57 -16.20
CA ASN A 103 -7.00 -4.19 -17.22
C ASN A 103 -6.30 -5.26 -18.02
N SER A 104 -5.01 -5.49 -17.73
CA SER A 104 -4.25 -6.50 -18.50
C SER A 104 -4.42 -7.90 -17.95
#